data_e33460da0e66d096862440e462a1d286
#
_entry.id   e33460da0e66d096862440e462a1d286
#
_cell.length_a   1.000
_cell.length_b   1.000
_cell.length_c   1.000
_cell.angle_alpha   90.00
_cell.angle_beta   90.00
_cell.angle_gamma   90.00
#
_symmetry.space_group_name_H-M   'P 1'
#
loop_
_entity.id
_entity.type
_entity.pdbx_description
1 polymer ?
#
loop_
_entity_poly.entity_id
_entity_poly.type
_entity_poly.pdbx_seq_one_letter_code
_entity_poly.pdbx_strand_id
1 'polypeptide(L)'
;MLFEYLSLTHVANFITDVLNYSSAPEKASGKSGDPSDKKHSEKTFSSKRGTNSKYLISPALDDRMFVCCCVADTKTAKFYTAANVLGEFNYLHDDKTANSLYEFVFVDTEGNVSCPTAEMRKELLSAHVYKRWLSCGTLQAVTNYSLVCVTSESVYAPVILPFLTQYTRLACFALVQRASLIKFQADAALLSAHIKNPKKKINTQNIIALNKLQERFVAFQSQLNLFEVTAQEQGCELYRMLREFLFVDKQREALQNQLDALYSAANTTLDTDFNKWATIFALIALFLSLAGFFADGADVVQKFKGCVWHVLALFGVAVAVAVGVISFFLIKYRRRH
;
A
#
# COMPACT_ATOMS: atom_id res chain seq x y z
N MET A 1 -18.98 21.46 -9.78
CA MET A 1 -18.55 20.86 -11.06
C MET A 1 -17.62 19.66 -10.87
N LEU A 2 -16.56 19.67 -10.04
CA LEU A 2 -15.73 18.47 -9.81
C LEU A 2 -16.45 17.36 -9.01
N PHE A 3 -17.40 17.67 -8.17
CA PHE A 3 -18.22 16.69 -7.44
C PHE A 3 -19.19 15.89 -8.34
N GLU A 4 -19.50 16.34 -9.54
CA GLU A 4 -20.21 15.55 -10.54
C GLU A 4 -19.32 14.50 -11.21
N TYR A 5 -18.00 14.75 -11.30
CA TYR A 5 -17.03 13.81 -11.90
C TYR A 5 -16.61 12.66 -10.96
N LEU A 6 -16.63 12.89 -9.65
CA LEU A 6 -16.55 11.83 -8.66
C LEU A 6 -17.96 11.33 -8.34
N SER A 7 -18.69 10.90 -9.35
CA SER A 7 -19.96 10.24 -9.10
C SER A 7 -19.69 9.05 -8.17
N LEU A 8 -20.56 8.87 -7.18
CA LEU A 8 -20.56 7.68 -6.31
C LEU A 8 -20.43 6.37 -7.11
N THR A 9 -20.78 6.42 -8.39
CA THR A 9 -20.66 5.35 -9.37
C THR A 9 -19.20 4.99 -9.68
N HIS A 10 -18.28 5.95 -9.79
CA HIS A 10 -16.85 5.66 -10.04
C HIS A 10 -16.19 5.07 -8.81
N VAL A 11 -16.48 5.59 -7.63
CA VAL A 11 -15.98 5.03 -6.36
C VAL A 11 -16.60 3.66 -6.11
N ALA A 12 -17.90 3.50 -6.36
CA ALA A 12 -18.59 2.22 -6.23
C ALA A 12 -18.08 1.18 -7.23
N ASN A 13 -17.83 1.55 -8.48
CA ASN A 13 -17.27 0.65 -9.49
C ASN A 13 -15.84 0.23 -9.12
N PHE A 14 -14.98 1.17 -8.67
CA PHE A 14 -13.64 0.84 -8.20
C PHE A 14 -13.69 -0.09 -6.98
N ILE A 15 -14.54 0.19 -5.98
CA ILE A 15 -14.73 -0.69 -4.82
C ILE A 15 -15.23 -2.06 -5.28
N THR A 16 -16.17 -2.11 -6.23
CA THR A 16 -16.72 -3.35 -6.79
C THR A 16 -15.64 -4.14 -7.52
N ASP A 17 -14.80 -3.50 -8.32
CA ASP A 17 -13.69 -4.14 -9.03
C ASP A 17 -12.63 -4.67 -8.06
N VAL A 18 -12.30 -3.92 -7.00
CA VAL A 18 -11.38 -4.36 -5.94
C VAL A 18 -11.96 -5.55 -5.17
N LEU A 19 -13.25 -5.53 -4.83
CA LEU A 19 -13.94 -6.61 -4.11
C LEU A 19 -14.12 -7.85 -4.98
N ASN A 20 -14.49 -7.71 -6.26
CA ASN A 20 -14.67 -8.82 -7.20
C ASN A 20 -13.36 -9.56 -7.46
N TYR A 21 -12.22 -8.86 -7.44
CA TYR A 21 -10.92 -9.52 -7.57
C TYR A 21 -10.56 -10.35 -6.33
N SER A 22 -11.04 -9.95 -5.14
CA SER A 22 -10.86 -10.70 -3.88
C SER A 22 -11.69 -11.99 -3.83
N SER A 23 -12.73 -12.10 -4.64
CA SER A 23 -13.67 -13.24 -4.66
C SER A 23 -13.38 -14.30 -5.72
N ALA A 24 -12.23 -14.24 -6.42
CA ALA A 24 -11.80 -15.34 -7.27
C ALA A 24 -11.60 -16.60 -6.41
N PRO A 25 -12.28 -17.73 -6.70
CA PRO A 25 -12.28 -18.89 -5.83
C PRO A 25 -10.87 -19.48 -5.78
N GLU A 26 -10.25 -19.41 -4.63
CA GLU A 26 -9.12 -20.25 -4.29
C GLU A 26 -9.63 -21.70 -4.34
N LYS A 27 -9.19 -22.49 -5.31
CA LYS A 27 -9.51 -23.89 -5.40
C LYS A 27 -9.07 -24.55 -4.10
N ALA A 28 -10.02 -24.89 -3.27
CA ALA A 28 -9.84 -25.61 -2.03
C ALA A 28 -9.14 -26.94 -2.29
N SER A 29 -7.85 -27.00 -2.03
CA SER A 29 -7.12 -28.22 -1.79
C SER A 29 -7.49 -28.65 -0.36
N GLY A 30 -8.38 -29.64 -0.27
CA GLY A 30 -8.81 -30.16 1.01
C GLY A 30 -7.67 -30.79 1.80
N LYS A 31 -7.62 -30.44 3.08
CA LYS A 31 -7.26 -31.39 4.15
C LYS A 31 -7.84 -30.91 5.48
N SER A 32 -8.53 -31.82 6.10
CA SER A 32 -9.14 -31.82 7.43
C SER A 32 -8.18 -31.39 8.55
N GLY A 33 -8.68 -30.58 9.48
CA GLY A 33 -8.00 -30.27 10.74
C GLY A 33 -8.88 -29.41 11.64
N ASP A 34 -9.43 -30.05 12.66
CA ASP A 34 -9.87 -29.67 14.01
C ASP A 34 -10.74 -28.40 14.21
N PRO A 35 -11.93 -28.55 14.81
CA PRO A 35 -12.89 -27.49 15.07
C PRO A 35 -12.74 -26.96 16.51
N SER A 36 -11.77 -26.09 16.76
CA SER A 36 -11.71 -25.31 18.00
C SER A 36 -10.96 -23.98 17.79
N ASP A 37 -11.56 -23.04 17.07
CA ASP A 37 -11.17 -21.65 17.22
C ASP A 37 -12.32 -20.68 16.87
N LYS A 38 -12.61 -19.90 17.88
CA LYS A 38 -13.38 -18.66 18.03
C LYS A 38 -14.17 -18.12 16.82
N LYS A 39 -15.50 -18.16 17.00
CA LYS A 39 -16.48 -17.43 16.20
C LYS A 39 -16.19 -15.92 16.18
N HIS A 40 -15.53 -15.43 15.13
CA HIS A 40 -15.67 -14.05 14.71
C HIS A 40 -17.03 -13.88 14.02
N SER A 41 -17.78 -12.89 14.45
CA SER A 41 -19.12 -12.58 13.93
C SER A 41 -19.00 -12.10 12.46
N GLU A 42 -19.19 -13.01 11.53
CA GLU A 42 -19.32 -12.71 10.11
C GLU A 42 -20.66 -12.04 9.83
N LYS A 43 -20.67 -10.76 9.54
CA LYS A 43 -21.85 -10.07 9.03
C LYS A 43 -21.90 -10.21 7.51
N THR A 44 -22.78 -11.08 7.03
CA THR A 44 -23.04 -11.26 5.60
C THR A 44 -24.01 -10.18 5.11
N PHE A 45 -23.57 -9.33 4.20
CA PHE A 45 -24.43 -8.32 3.56
C PHE A 45 -24.95 -8.85 2.23
N SER A 46 -26.28 -8.99 2.12
CA SER A 46 -26.95 -9.41 0.88
C SER A 46 -27.44 -8.20 0.10
N SER A 47 -26.82 -7.90 -1.04
CA SER A 47 -27.32 -6.89 -1.98
C SER A 47 -28.38 -7.50 -2.90
N LYS A 48 -29.57 -6.92 -2.91
CA LYS A 48 -30.69 -7.30 -3.81
C LYS A 48 -30.49 -6.76 -5.24
N ARG A 49 -29.46 -7.20 -5.94
CA ARG A 49 -29.39 -7.07 -7.40
C ARG A 49 -28.81 -8.36 -7.98
N GLY A 50 -29.68 -9.27 -8.34
CA GLY A 50 -29.59 -10.23 -9.46
C GLY A 50 -28.39 -11.14 -9.62
N THR A 51 -27.39 -11.12 -8.74
CA THR A 51 -26.27 -12.08 -8.73
C THR A 51 -26.02 -12.54 -7.31
N ASN A 52 -26.08 -13.85 -7.09
CA ASN A 52 -25.86 -14.50 -5.77
C ASN A 52 -24.39 -14.44 -5.31
N SER A 53 -23.73 -13.29 -5.42
CA SER A 53 -22.40 -13.12 -4.85
C SER A 53 -22.53 -12.76 -3.37
N LYS A 54 -22.15 -13.66 -2.49
CA LYS A 54 -21.97 -13.40 -1.07
C LYS A 54 -20.67 -12.60 -0.90
N TYR A 55 -20.79 -11.35 -0.49
CA TYR A 55 -19.62 -10.55 -0.12
C TYR A 55 -19.30 -10.80 1.35
N LEU A 56 -18.06 -11.18 1.63
CA LEU A 56 -17.52 -11.22 2.99
C LEU A 56 -16.92 -9.85 3.29
N ILE A 57 -17.46 -9.16 4.29
CA ILE A 57 -16.94 -7.89 4.77
C ILE A 57 -16.16 -8.16 6.05
N SER A 58 -14.86 -7.92 6.03
CA SER A 58 -14.01 -8.00 7.21
C SER A 58 -13.33 -6.65 7.47
N PRO A 59 -13.07 -6.28 8.73
CA PRO A 59 -12.33 -5.06 9.04
C PRO A 59 -10.90 -5.17 8.49
N ALA A 60 -10.42 -4.07 7.88
CA ALA A 60 -9.08 -4.05 7.28
C ALA A 60 -7.98 -3.84 8.34
N LEU A 61 -8.28 -3.19 9.45
CA LEU A 61 -7.35 -2.89 10.54
C LEU A 61 -8.03 -3.14 11.89
N ASP A 62 -8.48 -2.09 12.52
CA ASP A 62 -9.11 -2.08 13.82
C ASP A 62 -10.64 -2.18 13.68
N ASP A 63 -11.31 -2.57 14.73
CA ASP A 63 -12.77 -2.59 14.85
C ASP A 63 -13.38 -1.21 15.14
N ARG A 64 -12.57 -0.16 15.31
CA ARG A 64 -13.04 1.22 15.47
C ARG A 64 -13.66 1.75 14.18
N MET A 65 -14.90 2.21 14.31
CA MET A 65 -15.60 2.90 13.22
C MET A 65 -15.14 4.36 13.12
N PHE A 66 -15.01 4.89 11.90
CA PHE A 66 -14.81 6.31 11.71
C PHE A 66 -16.09 7.08 12.01
N VAL A 67 -15.99 8.10 12.87
CA VAL A 67 -17.12 8.89 13.34
C VAL A 67 -17.18 10.24 12.66
N CYS A 68 -18.28 10.54 11.96
CA CYS A 68 -18.60 11.89 11.49
C CYS A 68 -19.72 12.43 12.40
N CYS A 69 -19.43 13.48 13.16
CA CYS A 69 -20.40 14.07 14.08
C CYS A 69 -20.48 15.60 13.93
N CYS A 70 -21.69 16.10 13.83
CA CYS A 70 -21.97 17.54 13.82
C CYS A 70 -22.94 17.90 14.96
N VAL A 71 -22.48 18.73 15.89
CA VAL A 71 -23.28 19.28 16.97
C VAL A 71 -23.66 20.71 16.61
N ALA A 72 -24.95 20.94 16.39
CA ALA A 72 -25.51 22.26 16.11
C ALA A 72 -26.19 22.80 17.38
N ASP A 73 -25.41 23.41 18.25
CA ASP A 73 -25.90 24.06 19.48
C ASP A 73 -25.08 25.32 19.78
N THR A 74 -25.76 26.43 19.87
CA THR A 74 -25.14 27.74 20.07
C THR A 74 -24.39 27.86 21.39
N LYS A 75 -24.85 27.19 22.46
CA LYS A 75 -24.20 27.26 23.78
C LYS A 75 -22.91 26.45 23.79
N THR A 76 -22.97 25.23 23.25
CA THR A 76 -21.81 24.34 23.11
C THR A 76 -20.76 24.95 22.16
N ALA A 77 -21.18 25.53 21.06
CA ALA A 77 -20.30 26.22 20.14
C ALA A 77 -19.54 27.39 20.83
N LYS A 78 -20.26 28.26 21.53
CA LYS A 78 -19.66 29.34 22.30
C LYS A 78 -18.72 28.83 23.38
N PHE A 79 -19.06 27.77 24.09
CA PHE A 79 -18.21 27.18 25.12
C PHE A 79 -16.85 26.73 24.58
N TYR A 80 -16.81 25.99 23.47
CA TYR A 80 -15.56 25.50 22.89
C TYR A 80 -14.77 26.55 22.07
N THR A 81 -15.47 27.56 21.52
CA THR A 81 -14.81 28.60 20.71
C THR A 81 -14.55 29.89 21.51
N ALA A 82 -14.87 29.93 22.82
CA ALA A 82 -14.57 31.07 23.66
C ALA A 82 -13.06 31.31 23.74
N ALA A 83 -12.68 32.59 23.70
CA ALA A 83 -11.30 33.03 23.84
C ALA A 83 -11.17 33.97 25.04
N ASN A 84 -9.96 33.99 25.62
CA ASN A 84 -9.61 34.93 26.67
C ASN A 84 -9.41 36.36 26.12
N VAL A 85 -9.09 37.29 26.98
CA VAL A 85 -8.85 38.72 26.64
C VAL A 85 -7.68 38.89 25.66
N LEU A 86 -6.75 37.91 25.61
CA LEU A 86 -5.60 37.91 24.71
C LEU A 86 -5.92 37.26 23.35
N GLY A 87 -7.16 36.79 23.13
CA GLY A 87 -7.56 36.14 21.92
C GLY A 87 -7.19 34.65 21.85
N GLU A 88 -6.71 34.07 22.94
CA GLU A 88 -6.36 32.64 23.01
C GLU A 88 -7.59 31.83 23.41
N PHE A 89 -7.81 30.70 22.72
CA PHE A 89 -8.99 29.85 22.95
C PHE A 89 -8.90 29.13 24.30
N ASN A 90 -10.03 29.08 25.03
CA ASN A 90 -10.10 28.52 26.38
C ASN A 90 -9.66 27.07 26.47
N TYR A 91 -9.88 26.25 25.43
CA TYR A 91 -9.45 24.86 25.44
C TYR A 91 -7.92 24.66 25.49
N LEU A 92 -7.13 25.72 25.24
CA LEU A 92 -5.67 25.67 25.39
C LEU A 92 -5.21 26.01 26.83
N HIS A 93 -6.05 26.65 27.63
CA HIS A 93 -5.68 27.14 28.97
C HIS A 93 -6.49 26.50 30.10
N ASP A 94 -7.76 26.24 29.87
CA ASP A 94 -8.64 25.61 30.88
C ASP A 94 -8.67 24.09 30.69
N ASP A 95 -8.15 23.35 31.66
CA ASP A 95 -8.05 21.90 31.59
C ASP A 95 -9.42 21.20 31.54
N LYS A 96 -10.46 21.78 32.13
CA LYS A 96 -11.82 21.22 32.06
C LYS A 96 -12.39 21.29 30.64
N THR A 97 -12.23 22.45 30.02
CA THR A 97 -12.64 22.63 28.60
C THR A 97 -11.81 21.75 27.67
N ALA A 98 -10.49 21.66 27.92
CA ALA A 98 -9.60 20.77 27.16
C ALA A 98 -9.99 19.29 27.27
N ASN A 99 -10.36 18.81 28.46
CA ASN A 99 -10.81 17.45 28.68
C ASN A 99 -12.08 17.16 27.90
N SER A 100 -13.10 17.99 28.09
CA SER A 100 -14.39 17.80 27.39
C SER A 100 -14.24 17.87 25.86
N LEU A 101 -13.40 18.78 25.36
CA LEU A 101 -13.14 18.85 23.92
C LEU A 101 -12.35 17.64 23.42
N TYR A 102 -11.38 17.14 24.20
CA TYR A 102 -10.62 15.95 23.87
C TYR A 102 -11.53 14.72 23.76
N GLU A 103 -12.40 14.48 24.74
CA GLU A 103 -13.39 13.40 24.74
C GLU A 103 -14.24 13.43 23.49
N PHE A 104 -14.70 14.63 23.09
CA PHE A 104 -15.51 14.81 21.89
C PHE A 104 -14.72 14.57 20.59
N VAL A 105 -13.55 15.21 20.45
CA VAL A 105 -12.72 15.15 19.23
C VAL A 105 -12.14 13.76 19.01
N PHE A 106 -11.66 13.12 20.08
CA PHE A 106 -11.03 11.80 20.01
C PHE A 106 -12.01 10.65 20.27
N VAL A 107 -13.31 10.93 20.39
CA VAL A 107 -14.37 9.92 20.65
C VAL A 107 -13.97 9.04 21.82
N ASP A 108 -13.58 9.68 22.92
CA ASP A 108 -13.09 9.02 24.12
C ASP A 108 -14.21 8.84 25.17
N THR A 109 -13.94 8.09 26.22
CA THR A 109 -14.92 7.83 27.28
C THR A 109 -15.07 9.06 28.19
N GLU A 110 -16.30 9.42 28.48
CA GLU A 110 -16.62 10.52 29.40
C GLU A 110 -15.97 10.32 30.77
N GLY A 111 -15.27 11.35 31.26
CA GLY A 111 -14.63 11.38 32.57
C GLY A 111 -13.37 10.54 32.74
N ASN A 112 -12.94 9.82 31.71
CA ASN A 112 -11.72 9.00 31.75
C ASN A 112 -10.94 9.11 30.43
N VAL A 113 -10.31 10.26 30.24
CA VAL A 113 -9.56 10.56 29.01
C VAL A 113 -8.33 9.65 28.86
N SER A 114 -8.16 9.10 27.68
CA SER A 114 -7.01 8.23 27.34
C SER A 114 -5.66 8.99 27.33
N CYS A 115 -5.68 10.32 27.33
CA CYS A 115 -4.51 11.18 27.44
C CYS A 115 -4.55 11.97 28.76
N PRO A 116 -4.01 11.45 29.87
CA PRO A 116 -4.06 12.10 31.19
C PRO A 116 -3.16 13.33 31.29
N THR A 117 -2.09 13.42 30.48
CA THR A 117 -1.15 14.56 30.53
C THR A 117 -1.76 15.79 29.88
N ALA A 118 -1.94 16.86 30.68
CA ALA A 118 -2.61 18.08 30.23
C ALA A 118 -1.90 18.77 29.06
N GLU A 119 -0.57 18.88 29.12
CA GLU A 119 0.25 19.49 28.08
C GLU A 119 0.12 18.74 26.75
N MET A 120 0.26 17.42 26.79
CA MET A 120 0.12 16.57 25.58
C MET A 120 -1.30 16.66 24.99
N ARG A 121 -2.32 16.72 25.84
CA ARG A 121 -3.71 16.87 25.40
C ARG A 121 -3.94 18.19 24.67
N LYS A 122 -3.40 19.31 25.21
CA LYS A 122 -3.48 20.61 24.55
C LYS A 122 -2.72 20.66 23.24
N GLU A 123 -1.56 20.03 23.17
CA GLU A 123 -0.77 19.88 21.95
C GLU A 123 -1.55 19.09 20.88
N LEU A 124 -2.13 17.95 21.25
CA LEU A 124 -2.97 17.15 20.36
C LEU A 124 -4.18 17.94 19.85
N LEU A 125 -4.91 18.61 20.74
CA LEU A 125 -6.03 19.47 20.34
C LEU A 125 -5.59 20.59 19.40
N SER A 126 -4.46 21.23 19.68
CA SER A 126 -3.94 22.30 18.81
C SER A 126 -3.58 21.81 17.41
N ALA A 127 -3.11 20.55 17.28
CA ALA A 127 -2.78 19.93 15.99
C ALA A 127 -4.01 19.47 15.22
N HIS A 128 -5.02 18.95 15.93
CA HIS A 128 -6.19 18.31 15.32
C HIS A 128 -7.36 19.26 15.05
N VAL A 129 -7.42 20.41 15.76
CA VAL A 129 -8.49 21.41 15.57
C VAL A 129 -8.20 22.30 14.37
N TYR A 130 -9.16 22.37 13.46
CA TYR A 130 -9.12 23.25 12.30
C TYR A 130 -9.49 24.69 12.71
N LYS A 131 -8.51 25.60 12.63
CA LYS A 131 -8.57 26.91 13.30
C LYS A 131 -9.29 28.01 12.50
N ARG A 132 -9.58 27.82 11.20
CA ARG A 132 -10.10 28.86 10.29
C ARG A 132 -11.35 29.54 10.82
N TRP A 133 -12.27 28.79 11.41
CA TRP A 133 -13.60 29.26 11.77
C TRP A 133 -13.84 29.39 13.29
N LEU A 134 -12.82 29.17 14.10
CA LEU A 134 -12.94 29.24 15.56
C LEU A 134 -13.46 30.59 16.03
N SER A 135 -12.94 31.72 15.51
CA SER A 135 -13.39 33.07 15.83
C SER A 135 -14.83 33.37 15.38
N CYS A 136 -15.35 32.58 14.45
CA CYS A 136 -16.75 32.67 13.98
C CYS A 136 -17.68 31.73 14.75
N GLY A 137 -17.23 31.10 15.82
CA GLY A 137 -18.05 30.20 16.65
C GLY A 137 -18.24 28.80 16.04
N THR A 138 -17.35 28.39 15.14
CA THR A 138 -17.37 27.04 14.55
C THR A 138 -16.04 26.33 14.82
N LEU A 139 -16.11 25.21 15.49
CA LEU A 139 -14.98 24.32 15.72
C LEU A 139 -15.15 23.09 14.84
N GLN A 140 -14.09 22.77 14.08
CA GLN A 140 -13.99 21.51 13.37
C GLN A 140 -12.70 20.81 13.77
N ALA A 141 -12.70 19.49 13.85
CA ALA A 141 -11.49 18.74 14.17
C ALA A 141 -11.46 17.42 13.40
N VAL A 142 -10.24 16.96 13.13
CA VAL A 142 -9.98 15.75 12.37
C VAL A 142 -9.01 14.88 13.16
N THR A 143 -9.34 13.60 13.31
CA THR A 143 -8.43 12.58 13.86
C THR A 143 -8.30 11.41 12.90
N ASN A 144 -7.55 10.39 13.28
CA ASN A 144 -7.44 9.16 12.49
C ASN A 144 -8.72 8.32 12.45
N TYR A 145 -9.74 8.66 13.27
CA TYR A 145 -11.03 7.95 13.31
C TYR A 145 -12.24 8.87 13.54
N SER A 146 -12.04 10.20 13.46
CA SER A 146 -13.16 11.13 13.58
C SER A 146 -13.01 12.36 12.69
N LEU A 147 -14.16 12.87 12.24
CA LEU A 147 -14.36 14.21 11.70
C LEU A 147 -15.52 14.83 12.47
N VAL A 148 -15.24 15.81 13.27
CA VAL A 148 -16.25 16.44 14.14
C VAL A 148 -16.40 17.92 13.86
N CYS A 149 -17.62 18.41 14.07
CA CYS A 149 -17.98 19.82 13.94
C CYS A 149 -18.87 20.23 15.12
N VAL A 150 -18.56 21.36 15.73
CA VAL A 150 -19.46 22.05 16.68
C VAL A 150 -19.71 23.45 16.18
N THR A 151 -20.97 23.82 16.03
CA THR A 151 -21.33 25.12 15.47
C THR A 151 -22.69 25.60 15.97
N SER A 152 -23.05 26.85 15.69
CA SER A 152 -24.37 27.38 16.00
C SER A 152 -25.42 26.88 15.01
N GLU A 153 -26.63 26.65 15.48
CA GLU A 153 -27.79 26.32 14.62
C GLU A 153 -28.07 27.37 13.54
N SER A 154 -27.72 28.63 13.80
CA SER A 154 -27.94 29.74 12.88
C SER A 154 -27.13 29.67 11.58
N VAL A 155 -26.06 28.88 11.53
CA VAL A 155 -25.17 28.74 10.36
C VAL A 155 -25.41 27.48 9.57
N TYR A 156 -26.67 27.10 9.40
CA TYR A 156 -27.05 25.86 8.70
C TYR A 156 -26.51 25.80 7.26
N ALA A 157 -26.80 26.79 6.44
CA ALA A 157 -26.42 26.79 5.03
C ALA A 157 -24.89 26.87 4.81
N PRO A 158 -24.13 27.76 5.50
CA PRO A 158 -22.70 27.89 5.23
C PRO A 158 -21.83 26.83 5.90
N VAL A 159 -22.28 26.15 6.97
CA VAL A 159 -21.46 25.23 7.76
C VAL A 159 -22.07 23.84 7.86
N ILE A 160 -23.28 23.72 8.38
CA ILE A 160 -23.90 22.41 8.69
C ILE A 160 -24.16 21.63 7.40
N LEU A 161 -24.78 22.26 6.40
CA LEU A 161 -25.08 21.60 5.12
C LEU A 161 -23.84 21.16 4.37
N PRO A 162 -22.76 21.97 4.19
CA PRO A 162 -21.49 21.50 3.64
C PRO A 162 -20.85 20.38 4.47
N PHE A 163 -20.92 20.42 5.78
CA PHE A 163 -20.39 19.36 6.64
C PHE A 163 -21.10 18.04 6.34
N LEU A 164 -22.41 18.01 6.35
CA LEU A 164 -23.22 16.80 6.13
C LEU A 164 -23.14 16.26 4.69
N THR A 165 -22.89 17.11 3.70
CA THR A 165 -22.92 16.72 2.29
C THR A 165 -21.53 16.62 1.65
N GLN A 166 -20.66 17.60 1.89
CA GLN A 166 -19.35 17.70 1.23
C GLN A 166 -18.26 17.10 2.09
N TYR A 167 -18.08 17.52 3.36
CA TYR A 167 -16.95 17.12 4.18
C TYR A 167 -17.05 15.67 4.62
N THR A 168 -18.24 15.14 4.86
CA THR A 168 -18.44 13.70 5.07
C THR A 168 -18.05 12.88 3.85
N ARG A 169 -18.31 13.37 2.63
CA ARG A 169 -17.86 12.70 1.39
C ARG A 169 -16.34 12.74 1.25
N LEU A 170 -15.69 13.87 1.63
CA LEU A 170 -14.23 13.95 1.66
C LEU A 170 -13.63 12.95 2.64
N ALA A 171 -14.23 12.79 3.82
CA ALA A 171 -13.81 11.79 4.79
C ALA A 171 -13.97 10.37 4.24
N CYS A 172 -15.13 10.04 3.65
CA CYS A 172 -15.34 8.76 2.99
C CYS A 172 -14.31 8.50 1.89
N PHE A 173 -13.98 9.52 1.10
CA PHE A 173 -13.00 9.40 0.02
C PHE A 173 -11.59 9.12 0.56
N ALA A 174 -11.16 9.83 1.61
CA ALA A 174 -9.88 9.57 2.26
C ALA A 174 -9.81 8.17 2.90
N LEU A 175 -10.93 7.70 3.48
CA LEU A 175 -11.03 6.34 4.02
C LEU A 175 -10.93 5.26 2.94
N VAL A 176 -11.55 5.48 1.77
CA VAL A 176 -11.42 4.58 0.61
C VAL A 176 -9.97 4.52 0.13
N GLN A 177 -9.28 5.66 0.08
CA GLN A 177 -7.85 5.69 -0.26
C GLN A 177 -7.03 4.88 0.75
N ARG A 178 -7.23 5.10 2.06
CA ARG A 178 -6.55 4.34 3.12
C ARG A 178 -6.82 2.84 3.01
N ALA A 179 -8.08 2.44 2.89
CA ALA A 179 -8.46 1.03 2.79
C ALA A 179 -7.85 0.35 1.56
N SER A 180 -7.81 1.04 0.41
CA SER A 180 -7.18 0.56 -0.80
C SER A 180 -5.68 0.35 -0.61
N LEU A 181 -4.98 1.31 0.02
CA LEU A 181 -3.55 1.19 0.30
C LEU A 181 -3.23 0.02 1.22
N ILE A 182 -4.02 -0.18 2.27
CA ILE A 182 -3.87 -1.33 3.19
C ILE A 182 -4.05 -2.65 2.42
N LYS A 183 -5.03 -2.72 1.54
CA LYS A 183 -5.24 -3.91 0.70
C LYS A 183 -4.06 -4.16 -0.23
N PHE A 184 -3.53 -3.13 -0.88
CA PHE A 184 -2.34 -3.25 -1.71
C PHE A 184 -1.11 -3.69 -0.92
N GLN A 185 -0.93 -3.17 0.31
CA GLN A 185 0.16 -3.58 1.20
C GLN A 185 0.04 -5.06 1.59
N ALA A 186 -1.16 -5.54 1.89
CA ALA A 186 -1.41 -6.95 2.19
C ALA A 186 -1.09 -7.84 0.97
N ASP A 187 -1.54 -7.46 -0.23
CA ASP A 187 -1.25 -8.19 -1.46
C ASP A 187 0.27 -8.20 -1.77
N ALA A 188 0.96 -7.08 -1.59
CA ALA A 188 2.41 -6.98 -1.75
C ALA A 188 3.18 -7.83 -0.72
N ALA A 189 2.70 -7.89 0.53
CA ALA A 189 3.31 -8.73 1.57
C ALA A 189 3.20 -10.23 1.24
N LEU A 190 2.04 -10.67 0.75
CA LEU A 190 1.84 -12.05 0.29
C LEU A 190 2.79 -12.40 -0.86
N LEU A 191 2.91 -11.53 -1.85
CA LEU A 191 3.84 -11.72 -2.98
C LEU A 191 5.30 -11.72 -2.53
N SER A 192 5.67 -10.86 -1.58
CA SER A 192 7.01 -10.81 -1.00
C SER A 192 7.42 -12.15 -0.36
N ALA A 193 6.51 -12.80 0.36
CA ALA A 193 6.76 -14.10 0.97
C ALA A 193 7.05 -15.20 -0.06
N HIS A 194 6.46 -15.10 -1.25
CA HIS A 194 6.70 -16.05 -2.35
C HIS A 194 7.98 -15.75 -3.13
N ILE A 195 8.32 -14.48 -3.34
CA ILE A 195 9.50 -14.04 -4.11
C ILE A 195 10.80 -14.24 -3.30
N LYS A 196 10.79 -13.93 -2.00
CA LYS A 196 11.97 -14.02 -1.13
C LYS A 196 12.28 -15.42 -0.61
N ASN A 197 11.52 -16.44 -0.97
CA ASN A 197 11.77 -17.81 -0.51
C ASN A 197 12.91 -18.44 -1.32
N PRO A 198 14.13 -18.62 -0.76
CA PRO A 198 15.30 -19.11 -1.50
C PRO A 198 15.16 -20.55 -1.99
N LYS A 199 14.19 -21.30 -1.46
CA LYS A 199 13.93 -22.70 -1.84
C LYS A 199 12.94 -22.86 -3.00
N LYS A 200 12.24 -21.80 -3.40
CA LYS A 200 11.30 -21.82 -4.53
C LYS A 200 11.85 -20.96 -5.65
N LYS A 201 12.12 -21.57 -6.83
CA LYS A 201 12.31 -20.79 -8.06
C LYS A 201 11.16 -19.78 -8.21
N ILE A 202 11.50 -18.55 -8.56
CA ILE A 202 10.47 -17.55 -8.88
C ILE A 202 9.65 -18.12 -10.04
N ASN A 203 8.38 -18.39 -9.75
CA ASN A 203 7.46 -18.89 -10.76
C ASN A 203 7.02 -17.71 -11.63
N THR A 204 6.92 -17.91 -12.93
CA THR A 204 6.34 -16.95 -13.90
C THR A 204 5.01 -16.40 -13.41
N GLN A 205 4.22 -17.20 -12.69
CA GLN A 205 2.95 -16.78 -12.08
C GLN A 205 3.13 -15.67 -11.04
N ASN A 206 4.21 -15.66 -10.24
CA ASN A 206 4.48 -14.63 -9.25
C ASN A 206 4.85 -13.29 -9.92
N ILE A 207 5.54 -13.35 -11.05
CA ILE A 207 5.88 -12.16 -11.84
C ILE A 207 4.61 -11.57 -12.47
N ILE A 208 3.74 -12.42 -13.03
CA ILE A 208 2.45 -11.97 -13.57
C ILE A 208 1.58 -11.35 -12.47
N ALA A 209 1.56 -11.94 -11.28
CA ALA A 209 0.83 -11.40 -10.15
C ALA A 209 1.39 -10.04 -9.68
N LEU A 210 2.72 -9.89 -9.67
CA LEU A 210 3.38 -8.63 -9.34
C LEU A 210 3.05 -7.54 -10.36
N ASN A 211 3.10 -7.86 -11.67
CA ASN A 211 2.72 -6.93 -12.74
C ASN A 211 1.26 -6.47 -12.61
N LYS A 212 0.34 -7.40 -12.36
CA LYS A 212 -1.08 -7.06 -12.13
C LYS A 212 -1.27 -6.18 -10.89
N LEU A 213 -0.52 -6.43 -9.82
CA LEU A 213 -0.57 -5.58 -8.63
C LEU A 213 -0.11 -4.15 -8.95
N GLN A 214 0.98 -4.02 -9.71
CA GLN A 214 1.49 -2.73 -10.16
C GLN A 214 0.49 -2.00 -11.06
N GLU A 215 -0.08 -2.65 -12.05
CA GLU A 215 -1.09 -2.06 -12.94
C GLU A 215 -2.28 -1.51 -12.13
N ARG A 216 -2.77 -2.28 -11.15
CA ARG A 216 -3.85 -1.85 -10.26
C ARG A 216 -3.44 -0.68 -9.36
N PHE A 217 -2.22 -0.68 -8.87
CA PHE A 217 -1.71 0.42 -8.06
C PHE A 217 -1.53 1.70 -8.88
N VAL A 218 -1.04 1.61 -10.11
CA VAL A 218 -0.95 2.75 -11.05
C VAL A 218 -2.35 3.28 -11.38
N ALA A 219 -3.31 2.41 -11.64
CA ALA A 219 -4.70 2.80 -11.86
C ALA A 219 -5.29 3.52 -10.63
N PHE A 220 -5.05 3.01 -9.42
CA PHE A 220 -5.42 3.67 -8.18
C PHE A 220 -4.79 5.06 -8.05
N GLN A 221 -3.49 5.19 -8.31
CA GLN A 221 -2.80 6.48 -8.25
C GLN A 221 -3.39 7.49 -9.25
N SER A 222 -3.72 7.05 -10.46
CA SER A 222 -4.24 7.91 -11.52
C SER A 222 -5.70 8.34 -11.27
N GLN A 223 -6.51 7.47 -10.66
CA GLN A 223 -7.96 7.70 -10.53
C GLN A 223 -8.38 8.21 -9.16
N LEU A 224 -7.71 7.78 -8.10
CA LEU A 224 -8.12 8.04 -6.73
C LEU A 224 -7.12 8.85 -5.90
N ASN A 225 -5.89 9.01 -6.33
CA ASN A 225 -4.92 9.81 -5.57
C ASN A 225 -4.98 11.29 -5.99
N LEU A 226 -6.14 11.91 -5.82
CA LEU A 226 -6.35 13.32 -6.13
C LEU A 226 -5.84 14.18 -4.98
N PHE A 227 -5.13 15.27 -5.30
CA PHE A 227 -4.65 16.27 -4.34
C PHE A 227 -5.69 17.37 -4.12
N GLU A 228 -6.39 17.76 -5.17
CA GLU A 228 -7.47 18.73 -5.14
C GLU A 228 -8.79 18.05 -5.49
N VAL A 229 -9.71 18.08 -4.54
CA VAL A 229 -11.04 17.43 -4.65
C VAL A 229 -12.19 18.45 -4.72
N THR A 230 -11.88 19.71 -4.47
CA THR A 230 -12.84 20.82 -4.48
C THR A 230 -12.13 22.15 -4.75
N ALA A 231 -12.84 23.10 -5.32
CA ALA A 231 -12.35 24.47 -5.50
C ALA A 231 -12.44 25.33 -4.22
N GLN A 232 -13.05 24.82 -3.14
CA GLN A 232 -13.16 25.53 -1.88
C GLN A 232 -11.92 25.30 -1.02
N GLU A 233 -11.21 26.38 -0.64
CA GLU A 233 -10.00 26.29 0.18
C GLU A 233 -10.19 25.50 1.48
N GLN A 234 -11.28 25.78 2.22
CA GLN A 234 -11.57 25.06 3.47
C GLN A 234 -11.78 23.56 3.25
N GLY A 235 -12.37 23.19 2.13
CA GLY A 235 -12.51 21.77 1.75
C GLY A 235 -11.17 21.12 1.46
N CYS A 236 -10.28 21.82 0.73
CA CYS A 236 -8.91 21.36 0.47
C CYS A 236 -8.09 21.23 1.76
N GLU A 237 -8.21 22.19 2.67
CA GLU A 237 -7.51 22.18 3.96
C GLU A 237 -7.96 21.00 4.84
N LEU A 238 -9.28 20.80 4.98
CA LEU A 238 -9.83 19.66 5.73
C LEU A 238 -9.47 18.31 5.09
N TYR A 239 -9.50 18.23 3.77
CA TYR A 239 -9.08 17.02 3.06
C TYR A 239 -7.59 16.73 3.25
N ARG A 240 -6.73 17.76 3.28
CA ARG A 240 -5.30 17.59 3.59
C ARG A 240 -5.11 17.07 5.02
N MET A 241 -5.83 17.62 6.01
CA MET A 241 -5.81 17.11 7.38
C MET A 241 -6.29 15.66 7.46
N LEU A 242 -7.38 15.30 6.76
CA LEU A 242 -7.86 13.91 6.68
C LEU A 242 -6.80 12.97 6.12
N ARG A 243 -6.15 13.32 5.02
CA ARG A 243 -5.06 12.51 4.43
C ARG A 243 -3.88 12.35 5.36
N GLU A 244 -3.51 13.41 6.07
CA GLU A 244 -2.40 13.41 7.03
C GLU A 244 -2.69 12.48 8.20
N PHE A 245 -3.83 12.66 8.89
CA PHE A 245 -4.19 11.85 10.05
C PHE A 245 -4.60 10.41 9.70
N LEU A 246 -5.07 10.15 8.50
CA LEU A 246 -5.30 8.81 7.98
C LEU A 246 -4.03 8.17 7.39
N PHE A 247 -2.89 8.87 7.42
CA PHE A 247 -1.59 8.42 6.91
C PHE A 247 -1.59 8.01 5.43
N VAL A 248 -2.48 8.57 4.62
CA VAL A 248 -2.66 8.18 3.21
C VAL A 248 -1.36 8.36 2.42
N ASP A 249 -0.72 9.53 2.52
CA ASP A 249 0.48 9.83 1.76
C ASP A 249 1.68 8.99 2.20
N LYS A 250 1.86 8.80 3.51
CA LYS A 250 2.93 7.96 4.06
C LYS A 250 2.78 6.49 3.67
N GLN A 251 1.55 5.97 3.72
CA GLN A 251 1.27 4.59 3.29
C GLN A 251 1.48 4.40 1.79
N ARG A 252 1.09 5.37 0.98
CA ARG A 252 1.32 5.35 -0.47
C ARG A 252 2.81 5.29 -0.81
N GLU A 253 3.61 6.15 -0.17
CA GLU A 253 5.06 6.19 -0.37
C GLU A 253 5.73 4.88 0.09
N ALA A 254 5.37 4.39 1.27
CA ALA A 254 5.87 3.11 1.77
C ALA A 254 5.55 1.94 0.84
N LEU A 255 4.33 1.91 0.30
CA LEU A 255 3.91 0.90 -0.67
C LEU A 255 4.68 1.01 -1.99
N GLN A 256 4.88 2.23 -2.51
CA GLN A 256 5.67 2.46 -3.72
C GLN A 256 7.08 1.88 -3.54
N ASN A 257 7.75 2.24 -2.45
CA ASN A 257 9.09 1.74 -2.12
C ASN A 257 9.12 0.20 -1.98
N GLN A 258 8.07 -0.39 -1.41
CA GLN A 258 7.94 -1.84 -1.29
C GLN A 258 7.79 -2.51 -2.66
N LEU A 259 6.97 -1.98 -3.55
CA LEU A 259 6.79 -2.50 -4.91
C LEU A 259 8.08 -2.39 -5.71
N ASP A 260 8.78 -1.26 -5.65
CA ASP A 260 10.06 -1.06 -6.34
C ASP A 260 11.12 -2.05 -5.86
N ALA A 261 11.18 -2.31 -4.56
CA ALA A 261 12.07 -3.34 -3.99
C ALA A 261 11.71 -4.77 -4.45
N LEU A 262 10.41 -5.08 -4.58
CA LEU A 262 9.95 -6.38 -5.10
C LEU A 262 10.29 -6.55 -6.58
N TYR A 263 10.14 -5.51 -7.39
CA TYR A 263 10.55 -5.50 -8.80
C TYR A 263 12.05 -5.71 -8.96
N SER A 264 12.84 -4.97 -8.20
CA SER A 264 14.30 -5.13 -8.22
C SER A 264 14.72 -6.55 -7.84
N ALA A 265 14.12 -7.13 -6.81
CA ALA A 265 14.39 -8.51 -6.41
C ALA A 265 13.97 -9.53 -7.48
N ALA A 266 12.81 -9.33 -8.10
CA ALA A 266 12.32 -10.21 -9.18
C ALA A 266 13.23 -10.14 -10.41
N ASN A 267 13.62 -8.95 -10.86
CA ASN A 267 14.51 -8.75 -12.00
C ASN A 267 15.90 -9.35 -11.74
N THR A 268 16.48 -9.11 -10.57
CA THR A 268 17.80 -9.69 -10.21
C THR A 268 17.79 -11.21 -10.30
N THR A 269 16.68 -11.84 -9.94
CA THR A 269 16.57 -13.31 -10.02
C THR A 269 16.43 -13.79 -11.47
N LEU A 270 15.67 -13.07 -12.30
CA LEU A 270 15.55 -13.35 -13.74
C LEU A 270 16.90 -13.20 -14.45
N ASP A 271 17.61 -12.11 -14.18
CA ASP A 271 18.94 -11.84 -14.75
C ASP A 271 19.95 -12.93 -14.34
N THR A 272 19.87 -13.40 -13.11
CA THR A 272 20.74 -14.49 -12.63
C THR A 272 20.47 -15.80 -13.39
N ASP A 273 19.20 -16.13 -13.64
CA ASP A 273 18.85 -17.35 -14.38
C ASP A 273 19.17 -17.19 -15.88
N PHE A 274 18.95 -16.03 -16.46
CA PHE A 274 19.35 -15.72 -17.84
C PHE A 274 20.88 -15.85 -18.02
N ASN A 275 21.66 -15.29 -17.11
CA ASN A 275 23.12 -15.38 -17.12
C ASN A 275 23.62 -16.84 -16.98
N LYS A 276 22.94 -17.68 -16.22
CA LYS A 276 23.25 -19.12 -16.16
C LYS A 276 23.06 -19.79 -17.52
N TRP A 277 21.92 -19.54 -18.18
CA TRP A 277 21.66 -20.08 -19.51
C TRP A 277 22.62 -19.54 -20.56
N ALA A 278 22.93 -18.24 -20.53
CA ALA A 278 23.93 -17.64 -21.41
C ALA A 278 25.31 -18.28 -21.24
N THR A 279 25.71 -18.58 -19.99
CA THR A 279 26.96 -19.28 -19.71
C THR A 279 26.97 -20.71 -20.25
N ILE A 280 25.85 -21.44 -20.13
CA ILE A 280 25.70 -22.79 -20.69
C ILE A 280 25.79 -22.76 -22.22
N PHE A 281 25.09 -21.80 -22.86
CA PHE A 281 25.16 -21.65 -24.32
C PHE A 281 26.57 -21.26 -24.81
N ALA A 282 27.26 -20.37 -24.07
CA ALA A 282 28.65 -20.02 -24.37
C ALA A 282 29.60 -21.23 -24.28
N LEU A 283 29.41 -22.11 -23.29
CA LEU A 283 30.17 -23.36 -23.16
C LEU A 283 29.88 -24.31 -24.31
N ILE A 284 28.61 -24.49 -24.70
CA ILE A 284 28.21 -25.33 -25.86
C ILE A 284 28.84 -24.79 -27.13
N ALA A 285 28.79 -23.48 -27.37
CA ALA A 285 29.40 -22.84 -28.53
C ALA A 285 30.92 -23.02 -28.57
N LEU A 286 31.59 -22.94 -27.40
CA LEU A 286 32.99 -23.22 -27.28
C LEU A 286 33.31 -24.68 -27.65
N PHE A 287 32.51 -25.64 -27.17
CA PHE A 287 32.71 -27.06 -27.53
C PHE A 287 32.51 -27.30 -29.01
N LEU A 288 31.47 -26.69 -29.62
CA LEU A 288 31.24 -26.83 -31.06
C LEU A 288 32.36 -26.22 -31.89
N SER A 289 32.90 -25.04 -31.49
CA SER A 289 34.03 -24.42 -32.19
C SER A 289 35.32 -25.23 -32.05
N LEU A 290 35.59 -25.86 -30.90
CA LEU A 290 36.67 -26.81 -30.74
C LEU A 290 36.50 -28.04 -31.65
N ALA A 291 35.27 -28.62 -31.68
CA ALA A 291 34.97 -29.78 -32.51
C ALA A 291 35.16 -29.45 -34.03
N GLY A 292 34.73 -28.28 -34.48
CA GLY A 292 34.97 -27.79 -35.82
C GLY A 292 36.46 -27.62 -36.14
N PHE A 293 37.21 -27.03 -35.21
CA PHE A 293 38.67 -26.91 -35.38
C PHE A 293 39.39 -28.29 -35.51
N PHE A 294 38.88 -29.33 -34.81
CA PHE A 294 39.43 -30.68 -34.94
C PHE A 294 39.01 -31.38 -36.25
N ALA A 295 37.79 -31.13 -36.72
CA ALA A 295 37.34 -31.66 -37.99
C ALA A 295 38.21 -31.11 -39.15
N ASP A 296 38.43 -29.79 -39.17
CA ASP A 296 39.27 -29.14 -40.20
C ASP A 296 40.77 -29.44 -39.97
N GLY A 297 41.21 -29.58 -38.72
CA GLY A 297 42.58 -29.94 -38.37
C GLY A 297 43.02 -31.36 -38.76
N ALA A 298 42.07 -32.31 -38.83
CA ALA A 298 42.37 -33.69 -39.29
C ALA A 298 42.80 -33.73 -40.75
N ASP A 299 42.26 -32.88 -41.59
CA ASP A 299 42.67 -32.77 -43.01
C ASP A 299 44.05 -32.12 -43.18
N VAL A 300 44.38 -31.19 -42.29
CA VAL A 300 45.72 -30.51 -42.26
C VAL A 300 46.80 -31.46 -41.74
N VAL A 301 46.49 -32.29 -40.75
CA VAL A 301 47.44 -33.26 -40.18
C VAL A 301 47.78 -34.36 -41.18
N GLN A 302 46.89 -34.77 -42.08
CA GLN A 302 47.22 -35.71 -43.18
C GLN A 302 48.20 -35.11 -44.18
N LYS A 303 48.26 -33.80 -44.35
CA LYS A 303 49.18 -33.09 -45.23
C LYS A 303 50.59 -32.82 -44.61
N PHE A 304 50.69 -32.81 -43.28
CA PHE A 304 51.95 -32.50 -42.55
C PHE A 304 52.37 -33.61 -41.61
N LYS A 305 52.95 -34.68 -42.13
CA LYS A 305 53.47 -35.85 -41.36
C LYS A 305 54.57 -35.54 -40.36
N GLY A 306 55.02 -34.31 -40.17
CA GLY A 306 56.15 -33.94 -39.25
C GLY A 306 55.78 -33.15 -38.02
N CYS A 307 54.56 -32.74 -37.81
CA CYS A 307 54.21 -31.75 -36.74
C CYS A 307 53.13 -32.26 -35.73
N VAL A 308 52.92 -33.59 -35.65
CA VAL A 308 51.87 -34.20 -34.81
C VAL A 308 52.04 -33.85 -33.32
N TRP A 309 53.28 -33.73 -32.85
CA TRP A 309 53.59 -33.39 -31.47
C TRP A 309 53.18 -31.96 -31.08
N HIS A 310 53.28 -30.97 -31.97
CA HIS A 310 52.88 -29.61 -31.70
C HIS A 310 51.35 -29.44 -31.69
N VAL A 311 50.63 -30.19 -32.53
CA VAL A 311 49.18 -30.19 -32.54
C VAL A 311 48.63 -30.87 -31.28
N LEU A 312 49.20 -31.98 -30.84
CA LEU A 312 48.86 -32.61 -29.55
C LEU A 312 49.12 -31.71 -28.33
N ALA A 313 50.24 -30.96 -28.34
CA ALA A 313 50.56 -30.03 -27.28
C ALA A 313 49.56 -28.86 -27.23
N LEU A 314 49.19 -28.27 -28.38
CA LEU A 314 48.17 -27.22 -28.46
C LEU A 314 46.81 -27.73 -27.99
N PHE A 315 46.44 -28.97 -28.32
CA PHE A 315 45.24 -29.65 -27.85
C PHE A 315 45.25 -29.78 -26.29
N GLY A 316 46.32 -30.27 -25.74
CA GLY A 316 46.45 -30.41 -24.29
C GLY A 316 46.29 -29.08 -23.54
N VAL A 317 46.85 -28.00 -24.10
CA VAL A 317 46.67 -26.63 -23.53
C VAL A 317 45.25 -26.16 -23.61
N ALA A 318 44.57 -26.33 -24.78
CA ALA A 318 43.17 -25.92 -24.96
C ALA A 318 42.24 -26.67 -24.00
N VAL A 319 42.43 -27.98 -23.82
CA VAL A 319 41.65 -28.79 -22.87
C VAL A 319 41.95 -28.37 -21.42
N ALA A 320 43.18 -28.09 -21.07
CA ALA A 320 43.56 -27.62 -19.73
C ALA A 320 42.93 -26.26 -19.41
N VAL A 321 42.91 -25.34 -20.37
CA VAL A 321 42.23 -24.03 -20.23
C VAL A 321 40.72 -24.20 -20.07
N ALA A 322 40.08 -25.06 -20.87
CA ALA A 322 38.65 -25.35 -20.77
C ALA A 322 38.27 -25.95 -19.41
N VAL A 323 39.06 -26.95 -18.94
CA VAL A 323 38.87 -27.56 -17.62
C VAL A 323 39.14 -26.54 -16.49
N GLY A 324 40.15 -25.68 -16.64
CA GLY A 324 40.42 -24.60 -15.70
C GLY A 324 39.27 -23.61 -15.57
N VAL A 325 38.68 -23.17 -16.69
CA VAL A 325 37.55 -22.27 -16.71
C VAL A 325 36.29 -22.93 -16.11
N ILE A 326 36.05 -24.21 -16.46
CA ILE A 326 34.90 -24.96 -15.87
C ILE A 326 35.10 -25.13 -14.36
N SER A 327 36.29 -25.49 -13.90
CA SER A 327 36.62 -25.64 -12.49
C SER A 327 36.52 -24.32 -11.73
N PHE A 328 36.99 -23.21 -12.32
CA PHE A 328 36.84 -21.87 -11.73
C PHE A 328 35.37 -21.49 -11.55
N PHE A 329 34.54 -21.74 -12.56
CA PHE A 329 33.10 -21.48 -12.46
C PHE A 329 32.39 -22.40 -11.45
N LEU A 330 32.75 -23.66 -11.36
CA LEU A 330 32.21 -24.59 -10.37
C LEU A 330 32.62 -24.21 -8.94
N ILE A 331 33.86 -23.80 -8.72
CA ILE A 331 34.35 -23.31 -7.40
C ILE A 331 33.64 -22.00 -7.02
N LYS A 332 33.49 -21.06 -7.95
CA LYS A 332 32.77 -19.80 -7.74
C LYS A 332 31.29 -20.04 -7.45
N TYR A 333 30.69 -21.05 -8.08
CA TYR A 333 29.29 -21.45 -7.82
C TYR A 333 29.14 -22.09 -6.44
N ARG A 334 30.11 -22.96 -6.03
CA ARG A 334 30.12 -23.64 -4.72
C ARG A 334 30.37 -22.67 -3.54
N ARG A 335 31.06 -21.55 -3.77
CA ARG A 335 31.30 -20.51 -2.75
C ARG A 335 30.13 -19.53 -2.55
N ARG A 336 29.13 -19.53 -3.43
CA ARG A 336 27.94 -18.66 -3.35
C ARG A 336 26.72 -19.38 -2.81
N HIS A 337 26.77 -20.65 -2.56
CA HIS A 337 25.77 -21.48 -1.88
C HIS A 337 26.38 -22.16 -0.65
#